data_2ffa2b37e304a932950464d99962f7e8
#
_entry.id   2ffa2b37e304a932950464d99962f7e8
#
_cell.length_a   1.000
_cell.length_b   1.000
_cell.length_c   1.000
_cell.angle_alpha   90.00
_cell.angle_beta   90.00
_cell.angle_gamma   90.00
#
_symmetry.space_group_name_H-M   'P 1'
#
loop_
_entity.id
_entity.type
_entity.pdbx_description
1 polymer ?
#
loop_
_entity_poly.entity_id
_entity_poly.type
_entity_poly.pdbx_seq_one_letter_code
_entity_poly.pdbx_strand_id
1 'polypeptide(L)'
;LKIPILPNTAGCHRPEEVMQIAHMSREVFATDWIKLELIGDDYTLQPDTIQLVPTAQQLIREGFKVLPYCTEDLVVCQRLVDVGCQAIMPWAAPIGTGKGPNNPYALQVLRERLQVPMIIDAGLGKPSHACQVMEWGYDAVLLNTAVALATHPVRMAEAFAQAVLAGRNAFEAGPMNEHHQAKASTPTLGTPFWHQSESSK
;
A
#
# COMPACT_ATOMS: atom_id res chain seq x y z
N LEU A 1 6.58 -16.32 19.70
CA LEU A 1 5.54 -15.65 18.91
C LEU A 1 5.27 -16.50 17.68
N LYS A 2 4.03 -17.01 17.53
CA LYS A 2 3.60 -17.70 16.30
C LYS A 2 3.14 -16.61 15.30
N ILE A 3 4.11 -15.88 14.74
CA ILE A 3 3.84 -14.87 13.71
C ILE A 3 4.00 -15.56 12.36
N PRO A 4 3.04 -15.43 11.43
CA PRO A 4 3.20 -15.92 10.07
C PRO A 4 4.43 -15.28 9.40
N ILE A 5 5.19 -16.08 8.66
CA ILE A 5 6.35 -15.63 7.91
C ILE A 5 5.92 -15.43 6.46
N LEU A 6 6.26 -14.27 5.90
CA LEU A 6 6.16 -13.98 4.48
C LEU A 6 7.57 -13.85 3.91
N PRO A 7 8.14 -14.92 3.32
CA PRO A 7 9.43 -14.83 2.64
C PRO A 7 9.38 -13.85 1.46
N ASN A 8 10.56 -13.31 1.11
CA ASN A 8 10.70 -12.31 0.04
C ASN A 8 11.82 -12.72 -0.92
N THR A 9 11.61 -12.54 -2.22
CA THR A 9 12.62 -12.70 -3.26
C THR A 9 13.42 -11.41 -3.48
N ALA A 10 13.69 -10.67 -2.41
CA ALA A 10 14.34 -9.37 -2.44
C ALA A 10 15.67 -9.41 -3.21
N GLY A 11 15.87 -8.43 -4.09
CA GLY A 11 17.10 -8.27 -4.85
C GLY A 11 17.25 -9.22 -6.05
N CYS A 12 16.23 -10.00 -6.40
CA CYS A 12 16.25 -10.78 -7.62
C CYS A 12 16.06 -9.90 -8.86
N HIS A 13 16.87 -10.15 -9.88
CA HIS A 13 16.79 -9.47 -11.19
C HIS A 13 16.32 -10.39 -12.31
N ARG A 14 16.23 -11.70 -12.06
CA ARG A 14 15.84 -12.69 -13.06
C ARG A 14 14.77 -13.64 -12.52
N PRO A 15 13.83 -14.06 -13.36
CA PRO A 15 12.78 -15.01 -12.97
C PRO A 15 13.33 -16.32 -12.38
N GLU A 16 14.45 -16.82 -12.88
CA GLU A 16 15.07 -18.06 -12.40
C GLU A 16 15.55 -17.91 -10.95
N GLU A 17 16.08 -16.76 -10.57
CA GLU A 17 16.51 -16.48 -9.20
C GLU A 17 15.30 -16.44 -8.26
N VAL A 18 14.21 -15.79 -8.70
CA VAL A 18 12.94 -15.76 -7.98
C VAL A 18 12.43 -17.18 -7.69
N MET A 19 12.40 -18.03 -8.71
CA MET A 19 11.94 -19.42 -8.57
C MET A 19 12.79 -20.21 -7.58
N GLN A 20 14.11 -20.10 -7.67
CA GLN A 20 15.03 -20.77 -6.73
C GLN A 20 14.80 -20.33 -5.28
N ILE A 21 14.71 -19.00 -5.03
CA ILE A 21 14.50 -18.47 -3.69
C ILE A 21 13.12 -18.86 -3.15
N ALA A 22 12.08 -18.83 -3.99
CA ALA A 22 10.74 -19.22 -3.58
C ALA A 22 10.69 -20.69 -3.13
N HIS A 23 11.28 -21.61 -3.90
CA HIS A 23 11.36 -23.02 -3.53
C HIS A 23 12.16 -23.23 -2.24
N MET A 24 13.34 -22.61 -2.12
CA MET A 24 14.14 -22.68 -0.89
C MET A 24 13.35 -22.15 0.32
N SER A 25 12.61 -21.06 0.15
CA SER A 25 11.79 -20.48 1.21
C SER A 25 10.67 -21.41 1.64
N ARG A 26 10.02 -22.10 0.68
CA ARG A 26 9.01 -23.12 0.97
C ARG A 26 9.55 -24.23 1.85
N GLU A 27 10.71 -24.75 1.51
CA GLU A 27 11.37 -25.81 2.29
C GLU A 27 11.78 -25.33 3.69
N VAL A 28 12.38 -24.16 3.79
CA VAL A 28 12.92 -23.65 5.07
C VAL A 28 11.80 -23.22 6.03
N PHE A 29 10.77 -22.55 5.51
CA PHE A 29 9.73 -21.93 6.34
C PHE A 29 8.41 -22.69 6.36
N ALA A 30 8.29 -23.78 5.59
CA ALA A 30 7.06 -24.58 5.46
C ALA A 30 5.83 -23.70 5.12
N THR A 31 5.99 -22.77 4.16
CA THR A 31 4.94 -21.83 3.74
C THR A 31 4.90 -21.71 2.22
N ASP A 32 3.68 -21.63 1.68
CA ASP A 32 3.45 -21.33 0.26
C ASP A 32 3.32 -19.83 -0.02
N TRP A 33 3.32 -18.99 1.01
CA TRP A 33 3.29 -17.54 0.85
C TRP A 33 4.65 -17.02 0.42
N ILE A 34 4.64 -16.12 -0.57
CA ILE A 34 5.85 -15.45 -1.07
C ILE A 34 5.56 -14.01 -1.45
N LYS A 35 6.35 -13.08 -0.96
CA LYS A 35 6.43 -11.73 -1.53
C LYS A 35 7.33 -11.81 -2.75
N LEU A 36 6.74 -11.58 -3.92
CA LEU A 36 7.47 -11.56 -5.19
C LEU A 36 8.08 -10.17 -5.41
N GLU A 37 9.39 -10.10 -5.39
CA GLU A 37 10.16 -8.93 -5.77
C GLU A 37 11.08 -9.32 -6.93
N LEU A 38 10.93 -8.65 -8.06
CA LEU A 38 11.74 -8.81 -9.27
C LEU A 38 12.12 -7.41 -9.76
N ILE A 39 13.38 -7.05 -9.60
CA ILE A 39 13.89 -5.69 -9.80
C ILE A 39 14.30 -5.50 -11.27
N GLY A 40 13.80 -4.44 -11.89
CA GLY A 40 14.12 -4.05 -13.26
C GLY A 40 15.15 -2.92 -13.37
N ASP A 41 15.33 -2.13 -12.30
CA ASP A 41 16.27 -1.01 -12.30
C ASP A 41 16.94 -0.86 -10.93
N ASP A 42 18.27 -0.88 -10.91
CA ASP A 42 19.08 -0.84 -9.68
C ASP A 42 19.06 0.52 -8.96
N TYR A 43 18.85 1.60 -9.69
CA TYR A 43 18.87 2.94 -9.12
C TYR A 43 17.60 3.28 -8.36
N THR A 44 16.46 2.88 -8.90
CA THR A 44 15.14 3.15 -8.31
C THR A 44 14.58 1.96 -7.53
N LEU A 45 15.15 0.76 -7.72
CA LEU A 45 14.59 -0.52 -7.27
C LEU A 45 13.15 -0.72 -7.75
N GLN A 46 12.86 -0.18 -8.95
CA GLN A 46 11.57 -0.36 -9.60
C GLN A 46 11.42 -1.81 -10.07
N PRO A 47 10.23 -2.41 -9.87
CA PRO A 47 9.97 -3.76 -10.35
C PRO A 47 10.01 -3.84 -11.89
N ASP A 48 10.49 -4.96 -12.42
CA ASP A 48 10.41 -5.27 -13.85
C ASP A 48 8.96 -5.56 -14.23
N THR A 49 8.26 -4.57 -14.72
CA THR A 49 6.83 -4.66 -15.05
C THR A 49 6.54 -5.61 -16.21
N ILE A 50 7.54 -5.97 -17.02
CA ILE A 50 7.40 -6.91 -18.14
C ILE A 50 7.48 -8.36 -17.64
N GLN A 51 8.50 -8.67 -16.83
CA GLN A 51 8.75 -10.04 -16.33
C GLN A 51 7.93 -10.37 -15.08
N LEU A 52 7.43 -9.37 -14.35
CA LEU A 52 6.72 -9.57 -13.07
C LEU A 52 5.45 -10.45 -13.24
N VAL A 53 4.62 -10.14 -14.24
CA VAL A 53 3.36 -10.87 -14.47
C VAL A 53 3.58 -12.34 -14.86
N PRO A 54 4.43 -12.67 -15.85
CA PRO A 54 4.70 -14.08 -16.19
C PRO A 54 5.39 -14.83 -15.05
N THR A 55 6.27 -14.19 -14.28
CA THR A 55 6.90 -14.81 -13.11
C THR A 55 5.88 -15.10 -12.00
N ALA A 56 4.97 -14.17 -11.70
CA ALA A 56 3.88 -14.40 -10.77
C ALA A 56 2.99 -15.58 -11.22
N GLN A 57 2.66 -15.64 -12.51
CA GLN A 57 1.86 -16.74 -13.07
C GLN A 57 2.55 -18.10 -12.90
N GLN A 58 3.87 -18.16 -13.11
CA GLN A 58 4.64 -19.38 -12.92
C GLN A 58 4.62 -19.84 -11.45
N LEU A 59 4.89 -18.94 -10.51
CA LEU A 59 4.82 -19.23 -9.08
C LEU A 59 3.43 -19.77 -8.66
N ILE A 60 2.36 -19.13 -9.17
CA ILE A 60 0.99 -19.56 -8.87
C ILE A 60 0.70 -20.96 -9.40
N ARG A 61 1.16 -21.29 -10.64
CA ARG A 61 1.04 -22.65 -11.19
C ARG A 61 1.75 -23.70 -10.35
N GLU A 62 2.82 -23.31 -9.65
CA GLU A 62 3.58 -24.16 -8.74
C GLU A 62 3.02 -24.15 -7.30
N GLY A 63 1.83 -23.55 -7.10
CA GLY A 63 1.08 -23.59 -5.85
C GLY A 63 1.44 -22.51 -4.85
N PHE A 64 2.23 -21.50 -5.23
CA PHE A 64 2.53 -20.37 -4.34
C PHE A 64 1.37 -19.39 -4.26
N LYS A 65 1.23 -18.76 -3.08
CA LYS A 65 0.35 -17.63 -2.81
C LYS A 65 1.19 -16.37 -2.94
N VAL A 66 1.06 -15.69 -4.06
CA VAL A 66 1.98 -14.61 -4.47
C VAL A 66 1.44 -13.25 -4.06
N LEU A 67 2.29 -12.47 -3.39
CA LEU A 67 2.10 -11.05 -3.09
C LEU A 67 3.14 -10.24 -3.89
N PRO A 68 2.81 -9.74 -5.07
CA PRO A 68 3.79 -9.07 -5.94
C PRO A 68 4.03 -7.62 -5.51
N TYR A 69 5.31 -7.26 -5.31
CA TYR A 69 5.73 -5.87 -5.28
C TYR A 69 5.63 -5.28 -6.69
N CYS A 70 4.85 -4.23 -6.85
CA CYS A 70 4.56 -3.61 -8.14
C CYS A 70 4.54 -2.08 -8.05
N THR A 71 4.51 -1.42 -9.20
CA THR A 71 4.22 0.01 -9.28
C THR A 71 2.72 0.26 -9.15
N GLU A 72 2.32 1.54 -9.10
CA GLU A 72 0.92 1.97 -9.10
C GLU A 72 0.26 1.92 -10.50
N ASP A 73 0.83 1.16 -11.43
CA ASP A 73 0.27 0.97 -12.78
C ASP A 73 -0.97 0.07 -12.75
N LEU A 74 -2.13 0.64 -13.08
CA LEU A 74 -3.41 -0.09 -13.06
C LEU A 74 -3.41 -1.31 -13.99
N VAL A 75 -2.79 -1.21 -15.18
CA VAL A 75 -2.80 -2.29 -16.16
C VAL A 75 -1.96 -3.46 -15.68
N VAL A 76 -0.78 -3.19 -15.12
CA VAL A 76 0.09 -4.21 -14.52
C VAL A 76 -0.61 -4.85 -13.32
N CYS A 77 -1.17 -4.05 -12.42
CA CYS A 77 -1.89 -4.55 -11.25
C CYS A 77 -3.09 -5.42 -11.62
N GLN A 78 -3.88 -5.03 -12.63
CA GLN A 78 -4.99 -5.84 -13.11
C GLN A 78 -4.50 -7.18 -13.67
N ARG A 79 -3.44 -7.18 -14.48
CA ARG A 79 -2.86 -8.43 -15.00
C ARG A 79 -2.35 -9.36 -13.90
N LEU A 80 -1.77 -8.81 -12.83
CA LEU A 80 -1.38 -9.60 -11.66
C LEU A 80 -2.58 -10.27 -10.97
N VAL A 81 -3.69 -9.55 -10.86
CA VAL A 81 -4.96 -10.12 -10.36
C VAL A 81 -5.48 -11.19 -11.31
N ASP A 82 -5.47 -10.94 -12.62
CA ASP A 82 -5.99 -11.86 -13.64
C ASP A 82 -5.22 -13.19 -13.68
N VAL A 83 -3.91 -13.19 -13.39
CA VAL A 83 -3.12 -14.42 -13.29
C VAL A 83 -3.27 -15.15 -11.96
N GLY A 84 -4.01 -14.58 -11.00
CA GLY A 84 -4.39 -15.23 -9.74
C GLY A 84 -3.66 -14.75 -8.49
N CYS A 85 -3.00 -13.59 -8.51
CA CYS A 85 -2.48 -12.98 -7.28
C CYS A 85 -3.64 -12.63 -6.35
N GLN A 86 -3.57 -13.13 -5.11
CA GLN A 86 -4.64 -12.97 -4.11
C GLN A 86 -4.58 -11.61 -3.39
N ALA A 87 -3.48 -10.93 -3.48
CA ALA A 87 -3.25 -9.56 -3.00
C ALA A 87 -2.20 -8.91 -3.90
N ILE A 88 -2.13 -7.58 -3.91
CA ILE A 88 -1.07 -6.84 -4.60
C ILE A 88 -0.38 -5.86 -3.64
N MET A 89 0.88 -5.56 -3.93
CA MET A 89 1.70 -4.69 -3.09
C MET A 89 2.25 -3.50 -3.91
N PRO A 90 1.41 -2.52 -4.25
CA PRO A 90 1.87 -1.34 -4.96
C PRO A 90 2.75 -0.46 -4.06
N TRP A 91 3.78 0.13 -4.64
CA TRP A 91 4.61 1.08 -3.92
C TRP A 91 3.90 2.43 -3.70
N ALA A 92 4.28 3.17 -2.65
CA ALA A 92 3.98 4.60 -2.53
C ALA A 92 5.02 5.45 -3.29
N ALA A 93 6.28 5.01 -3.24
CA ALA A 93 7.45 5.57 -3.90
C ALA A 93 8.56 4.52 -3.93
N PRO A 94 9.69 4.75 -4.63
CA PRO A 94 10.80 3.81 -4.64
C PRO A 94 11.30 3.43 -3.25
N ILE A 95 11.76 2.18 -3.11
CA ILE A 95 12.22 1.60 -1.84
C ILE A 95 13.23 2.53 -1.14
N GLY A 96 13.05 2.75 0.16
CA GLY A 96 13.98 3.51 0.99
C GLY A 96 13.93 5.02 0.83
N THR A 97 13.15 5.57 -0.10
CA THR A 97 13.13 7.03 -0.36
C THR A 97 12.38 7.85 0.68
N GLY A 98 11.42 7.25 1.39
CA GLY A 98 10.62 7.94 2.41
C GLY A 98 9.74 9.08 1.89
N LYS A 99 9.54 9.18 0.58
CA LYS A 99 8.81 10.29 -0.08
C LYS A 99 7.30 10.27 0.17
N GLY A 100 6.77 9.10 0.55
CA GLY A 100 5.32 8.88 0.71
C GLY A 100 4.62 8.68 -0.63
N PRO A 101 3.28 8.73 -0.65
CA PRO A 101 2.50 8.52 -1.88
C PRO A 101 2.81 9.59 -2.93
N ASN A 102 3.68 9.27 -3.89
CA ASN A 102 4.11 10.20 -4.94
C ASN A 102 3.02 10.43 -6.00
N ASN A 103 2.16 9.44 -6.23
CA ASN A 103 1.07 9.51 -7.19
C ASN A 103 -0.26 9.14 -6.52
N PRO A 104 -0.83 10.07 -5.72
CA PRO A 104 -2.08 9.83 -5.01
C PRO A 104 -3.23 9.42 -5.93
N TYR A 105 -3.32 10.05 -7.12
CA TYR A 105 -4.36 9.74 -8.09
C TYR A 105 -4.32 8.27 -8.53
N ALA A 106 -3.17 7.77 -8.96
CA ALA A 106 -3.06 6.39 -9.41
C ALA A 106 -3.37 5.40 -8.29
N LEU A 107 -2.89 5.67 -7.07
CA LEU A 107 -3.17 4.83 -5.90
C LEU A 107 -4.67 4.78 -5.55
N GLN A 108 -5.37 5.92 -5.61
CA GLN A 108 -6.82 5.94 -5.39
C GLN A 108 -7.57 5.19 -6.49
N VAL A 109 -7.18 5.37 -7.76
CA VAL A 109 -7.74 4.62 -8.89
C VAL A 109 -7.55 3.12 -8.72
N LEU A 110 -6.37 2.66 -8.27
CA LEU A 110 -6.16 1.25 -7.97
C LEU A 110 -7.17 0.74 -6.94
N ARG A 111 -7.35 1.50 -5.84
CA ARG A 111 -8.25 1.08 -4.75
C ARG A 111 -9.71 1.02 -5.21
N GLU A 112 -10.14 1.94 -6.06
CA GLU A 112 -11.49 1.96 -6.62
C GLU A 112 -11.76 0.82 -7.60
N ARG A 113 -10.74 0.42 -8.38
CA ARG A 113 -10.91 -0.50 -9.50
C ARG A 113 -10.66 -1.96 -9.15
N LEU A 114 -9.82 -2.24 -8.18
CA LEU A 114 -9.41 -3.60 -7.82
C LEU A 114 -10.07 -4.05 -6.51
N GLN A 115 -10.56 -5.28 -6.49
CA GLN A 115 -11.31 -5.84 -5.35
C GLN A 115 -10.50 -6.84 -4.51
N VAL A 116 -9.19 -6.95 -4.76
CA VAL A 116 -8.29 -7.77 -3.95
C VAL A 116 -7.69 -6.97 -2.80
N PRO A 117 -7.24 -7.61 -1.73
CA PRO A 117 -6.46 -6.94 -0.70
C PRO A 117 -5.24 -6.22 -1.27
N MET A 118 -5.00 -5.00 -0.81
CA MET A 118 -3.89 -4.17 -1.26
C MET A 118 -3.06 -3.67 -0.09
N ILE A 119 -1.76 -3.90 -0.18
CA ILE A 119 -0.78 -3.54 0.85
C ILE A 119 0.14 -2.49 0.24
N ILE A 120 0.15 -1.27 0.76
CA ILE A 120 1.15 -0.29 0.32
C ILE A 120 2.53 -0.72 0.81
N ASP A 121 3.41 -0.96 -0.16
CA ASP A 121 4.80 -1.34 0.07
C ASP A 121 5.73 -0.21 -0.40
N ALA A 122 6.87 -0.07 0.26
CA ALA A 122 7.93 0.87 -0.11
C ALA A 122 7.59 2.37 -0.09
N GLY A 123 8.60 3.17 0.12
CA GLY A 123 8.53 4.63 0.01
C GLY A 123 7.85 5.37 1.15
N LEU A 124 7.23 4.68 2.11
CA LEU A 124 6.64 5.30 3.29
C LEU A 124 7.75 5.76 4.25
N GLY A 125 7.77 7.05 4.60
CA GLY A 125 8.81 7.63 5.46
C GLY A 125 8.30 8.25 6.76
N LYS A 126 7.00 8.43 6.90
CA LYS A 126 6.37 9.08 8.06
C LYS A 126 5.06 8.37 8.43
N PRO A 127 4.66 8.38 9.72
CA PRO A 127 3.36 7.87 10.14
C PRO A 127 2.18 8.49 9.38
N SER A 128 2.23 9.79 9.05
CA SER A 128 1.18 10.44 8.24
C SER A 128 1.00 9.84 6.85
N HIS A 129 2.06 9.31 6.24
CA HIS A 129 1.94 8.61 4.94
C HIS A 129 1.13 7.31 5.09
N ALA A 130 1.36 6.56 6.17
CA ALA A 130 0.60 5.35 6.47
C ALA A 130 -0.86 5.67 6.79
N CYS A 131 -1.12 6.70 7.60
CA CYS A 131 -2.47 7.17 7.88
C CYS A 131 -3.22 7.49 6.58
N GLN A 132 -2.62 8.29 5.71
CA GLN A 132 -3.22 8.73 4.45
C GLN A 132 -3.61 7.56 3.53
N VAL A 133 -2.75 6.56 3.35
CA VAL A 133 -3.10 5.41 2.51
C VAL A 133 -4.17 4.53 3.14
N MET A 134 -4.19 4.42 4.45
CA MET A 134 -5.26 3.73 5.16
C MET A 134 -6.60 4.46 5.06
N GLU A 135 -6.60 5.81 5.07
CA GLU A 135 -7.78 6.66 4.81
C GLU A 135 -8.34 6.45 3.39
N TRP A 136 -7.50 6.11 2.41
CA TRP A 136 -7.95 5.74 1.05
C TRP A 136 -8.51 4.31 0.95
N GLY A 137 -8.51 3.56 2.06
CA GLY A 137 -9.09 2.22 2.14
C GLY A 137 -8.13 1.09 1.76
N TYR A 138 -6.82 1.32 1.76
CA TYR A 138 -5.85 0.24 1.66
C TYR A 138 -5.93 -0.68 2.88
N ASP A 139 -5.62 -1.96 2.68
CA ASP A 139 -5.84 -2.97 3.71
C ASP A 139 -4.69 -3.05 4.72
N ALA A 140 -3.47 -2.72 4.29
CA ALA A 140 -2.28 -2.73 5.14
C ALA A 140 -1.15 -1.87 4.55
N VAL A 141 -0.08 -1.72 5.34
CA VAL A 141 1.20 -1.16 4.91
C VAL A 141 2.34 -2.11 5.29
N LEU A 142 3.39 -2.15 4.46
CA LEU A 142 4.63 -2.81 4.79
C LEU A 142 5.71 -1.77 5.04
N LEU A 143 6.41 -1.88 6.17
CA LEU A 143 7.38 -0.91 6.67
C LEU A 143 8.70 -1.59 7.00
N ASN A 144 9.80 -0.95 6.64
CA ASN A 144 11.14 -1.32 7.07
C ASN A 144 11.99 -0.08 7.36
N THR A 145 12.53 0.55 6.32
CA THR A 145 13.54 1.62 6.38
C THR A 145 13.11 2.79 7.26
N ALA A 146 11.86 3.22 7.18
CA ALA A 146 11.34 4.35 7.97
C ALA A 146 11.41 4.10 9.47
N VAL A 147 11.29 2.86 9.90
CA VAL A 147 11.41 2.45 11.30
C VAL A 147 12.88 2.19 11.65
N ALA A 148 13.57 1.39 10.83
CA ALA A 148 14.94 0.96 11.11
C ALA A 148 15.96 2.11 11.18
N LEU A 149 15.78 3.15 10.35
CA LEU A 149 16.64 4.32 10.29
C LEU A 149 16.16 5.49 11.17
N ALA A 150 15.09 5.34 11.93
CA ALA A 150 14.64 6.37 12.86
C ALA A 150 15.60 6.51 14.04
N THR A 151 15.77 7.71 14.56
CA THR A 151 16.58 7.96 15.79
C THR A 151 16.09 7.11 16.97
N HIS A 152 14.78 6.87 17.03
CA HIS A 152 14.14 6.04 18.06
C HIS A 152 13.21 5.01 17.40
N PRO A 153 13.74 3.86 16.90
CA PRO A 153 12.97 2.89 16.12
C PRO A 153 11.70 2.37 16.80
N VAL A 154 11.77 2.07 18.10
CA VAL A 154 10.61 1.57 18.86
C VAL A 154 9.48 2.60 18.88
N ARG A 155 9.80 3.85 19.20
CA ARG A 155 8.80 4.95 19.19
C ARG A 155 8.25 5.21 17.79
N MET A 156 9.08 5.05 16.75
CA MET A 156 8.62 5.20 15.37
C MET A 156 7.68 4.06 14.98
N ALA A 157 7.96 2.82 15.39
CA ALA A 157 7.06 1.70 15.17
C ALA A 157 5.70 1.91 15.85
N GLU A 158 5.70 2.38 17.10
CA GLU A 158 4.47 2.73 17.83
C GLU A 158 3.68 3.83 17.10
N ALA A 159 4.36 4.88 16.62
CA ALA A 159 3.73 5.96 15.89
C ALA A 159 3.10 5.47 14.56
N PHE A 160 3.77 4.60 13.83
CA PHE A 160 3.19 3.96 12.63
C PHE A 160 1.98 3.09 12.97
N ALA A 161 2.03 2.30 14.04
CA ALA A 161 0.89 1.48 14.46
C ALA A 161 -0.35 2.34 14.78
N GLN A 162 -0.16 3.45 15.48
CA GLN A 162 -1.23 4.40 15.77
C GLN A 162 -1.78 5.06 14.50
N ALA A 163 -0.91 5.43 13.57
CA ALA A 163 -1.30 6.04 12.30
C ALA A 163 -2.12 5.09 11.42
N VAL A 164 -1.73 3.83 11.33
CA VAL A 164 -2.47 2.79 10.61
C VAL A 164 -3.87 2.63 11.20
N LEU A 165 -3.97 2.56 12.52
CA LEU A 165 -5.27 2.44 13.21
C LEU A 165 -6.14 3.68 12.99
N ALA A 166 -5.55 4.89 13.09
CA ALA A 166 -6.26 6.14 12.87
C ALA A 166 -6.82 6.24 11.44
N GLY A 167 -6.00 5.93 10.43
CA GLY A 167 -6.43 5.96 9.03
C GLY A 167 -7.52 4.92 8.72
N ARG A 168 -7.41 3.71 9.28
CA ARG A 168 -8.45 2.67 9.14
C ARG A 168 -9.77 3.13 9.76
N ASN A 169 -9.74 3.66 10.98
CA ASN A 169 -10.92 4.17 11.66
C ASN A 169 -11.56 5.32 10.89
N ALA A 170 -10.76 6.23 10.33
CA ALA A 170 -11.26 7.34 9.50
C ALA A 170 -11.96 6.82 8.23
N PHE A 171 -11.35 5.85 7.53
CA PHE A 171 -11.96 5.23 6.35
C PHE A 171 -13.31 4.58 6.68
N GLU A 172 -13.38 3.81 7.77
CA GLU A 172 -14.60 3.12 8.20
C GLU A 172 -15.68 4.07 8.71
N ALA A 173 -15.28 5.20 9.31
CA ALA A 173 -16.20 6.24 9.75
C ALA A 173 -16.81 7.05 8.58
N GLY A 174 -16.18 7.04 7.41
CA GLY A 174 -16.58 7.82 6.25
C GLY A 174 -16.25 9.31 6.41
N PRO A 175 -15.09 9.76 5.90
CA PRO A 175 -14.72 11.17 5.96
C PRO A 175 -15.73 12.05 5.22
N MET A 176 -15.92 13.28 5.69
CA MET A 176 -16.75 14.24 4.98
C MET A 176 -16.17 14.60 3.62
N ASN A 177 -17.03 14.89 2.65
CA ASN A 177 -16.60 15.37 1.35
C ASN A 177 -15.98 16.78 1.46
N GLU A 178 -14.99 17.04 0.62
CA GLU A 178 -14.45 18.39 0.45
C GLU A 178 -15.47 19.30 -0.23
N HIS A 179 -15.52 20.55 0.21
CA HIS A 179 -16.37 21.58 -0.37
C HIS A 179 -15.55 22.80 -0.77
N HIS A 180 -15.84 23.38 -1.93
CA HIS A 180 -15.18 24.61 -2.41
C HIS A 180 -15.57 25.85 -1.60
N GLN A 181 -16.76 25.83 -0.97
CA GLN A 181 -17.28 26.97 -0.20
C GLN A 181 -17.30 26.64 1.28
N ALA A 182 -16.97 27.63 2.10
CA ALA A 182 -17.14 27.53 3.54
C ALA A 182 -18.62 27.38 3.91
N LYS A 183 -18.93 26.42 4.79
CA LYS A 183 -20.26 26.24 5.37
C LYS A 183 -20.17 26.42 6.86
N ALA A 184 -20.92 27.40 7.40
CA ALA A 184 -20.97 27.62 8.84
C ALA A 184 -21.51 26.38 9.57
N SER A 185 -20.79 25.88 10.54
CA SER A 185 -21.19 24.75 11.40
C SER A 185 -21.81 25.22 12.73
N THR A 186 -21.57 26.47 13.11
CA THR A 186 -22.09 27.04 14.36
C THR A 186 -23.49 27.60 14.12
N PRO A 187 -24.50 27.29 14.96
CA PRO A 187 -25.83 27.88 14.86
C PRO A 187 -25.76 29.41 14.94
N THR A 188 -26.49 30.10 14.07
CA THR A 188 -26.53 31.57 14.00
C THR A 188 -27.64 32.16 14.87
N LEU A 189 -28.07 31.48 15.92
CA LEU A 189 -29.08 31.97 16.87
C LEU A 189 -28.57 33.24 17.55
N GLY A 190 -29.37 34.31 17.48
CA GLY A 190 -29.03 35.60 18.05
C GLY A 190 -28.13 36.48 17.18
N THR A 191 -27.85 36.11 15.93
CA THR A 191 -27.22 37.03 14.99
C THR A 191 -28.21 38.07 14.45
N PRO A 192 -27.74 39.31 14.15
CA PRO A 192 -28.59 40.33 13.50
C PRO A 192 -29.17 39.79 12.19
N PHE A 193 -30.36 40.28 11.82
CA PHE A 193 -31.09 39.77 10.66
C PHE A 193 -30.33 39.83 9.31
N TRP A 194 -29.40 40.77 9.16
CA TRP A 194 -28.52 40.89 7.98
C TRP A 194 -27.45 39.78 7.85
N HIS A 195 -27.28 38.96 8.88
CA HIS A 195 -26.43 37.77 8.85
C HIS A 195 -27.21 36.47 8.65
N GLN A 196 -28.52 36.54 8.55
CA GLN A 196 -29.38 35.39 8.25
C GLN A 196 -29.45 35.25 6.75
N SER A 197 -28.83 34.22 6.18
CA SER A 197 -29.05 33.84 4.79
C SER A 197 -30.52 33.50 4.63
N GLU A 198 -31.22 34.10 3.65
CA GLU A 198 -32.59 33.75 3.28
C GLU A 198 -32.64 32.25 3.02
N SER A 199 -33.31 31.52 3.88
CA SER A 199 -33.65 30.11 3.66
C SER A 199 -34.59 30.13 2.45
N SER A 200 -34.05 29.73 1.31
CA SER A 200 -34.79 29.52 0.07
C SER A 200 -35.98 28.61 0.36
N LYS A 201 -37.17 29.11 0.07
CA LYS A 201 -38.42 28.37 0.05
C LYS A 201 -38.38 27.26 -0.99
#